data_ef900476ac4bb879b7735557acf9296c
#
_entry.id   ef900476ac4bb879b7735557acf9296c
#
_cell.length_a   1.000
_cell.length_b   1.000
_cell.length_c   1.000
_cell.angle_alpha   90.00
_cell.angle_beta   90.00
_cell.angle_gamma   90.00
#
_symmetry.space_group_name_H-M   'P 1'
#
loop_
_entity.id
_entity.type
_entity.pdbx_description
1 polymer ?
#
loop_
_entity_poly.entity_id
_entity_poly.type
_entity_poly.pdbx_seq_one_letter_code
_entity_poly.pdbx_strand_id
1 'polypeptide(L)'
;QIENAIRGAEILGTTRSARVLFFPGENAQKGDRYLVHGNLVENDAGTQRVIQWTTPIAISPAAIEYTNKMLALPPTGLERLVCAKDYLTSPEKMLRRDAFDEFGKAPFETLLKLKPYLDADLVLDRIEDPNTSENMRKLYYTLLCICGRPDDLPTMKTKMQEEKLQPTGALSAIIACYLS
;
A
#
# COMPACT_ATOMS: atom_id res chain seq x y z
N GLN A 1 -24.97 9.12 -3.40
CA GLN A 1 -25.26 9.35 -1.98
C GLN A 1 -24.02 9.10 -1.15
N ILE A 2 -23.76 9.91 -0.10
CA ILE A 2 -22.66 9.70 0.84
C ILE A 2 -23.13 8.69 1.88
N GLU A 3 -22.45 7.55 1.97
CA GLU A 3 -22.76 6.50 2.95
C GLU A 3 -21.97 6.74 4.26
N ASN A 4 -20.70 7.10 4.13
CA ASN A 4 -19.80 7.29 5.26
C ASN A 4 -18.76 8.39 4.97
N ALA A 5 -18.37 9.13 5.99
CA ALA A 5 -17.24 10.06 5.96
C ALA A 5 -16.06 9.44 6.69
N ILE A 6 -15.02 9.12 5.97
CA ILE A 6 -13.78 8.55 6.51
C ILE A 6 -13.00 9.61 7.29
N ARG A 7 -12.98 10.86 6.79
CA ARG A 7 -12.41 12.04 7.45
C ARG A 7 -13.26 13.26 7.15
N GLY A 8 -13.22 14.27 8.02
CA GLY A 8 -13.90 15.55 7.81
C GLY A 8 -15.42 15.46 7.95
N ALA A 9 -15.94 14.54 8.75
CA ALA A 9 -17.37 14.40 8.98
C ALA A 9 -18.00 15.71 9.48
N GLU A 10 -17.27 16.49 10.27
CA GLU A 10 -17.64 17.81 10.78
C GLU A 10 -17.82 18.85 9.67
N ILE A 11 -17.10 18.71 8.57
CA ILE A 11 -17.17 19.61 7.40
C ILE A 11 -18.41 19.30 6.54
N LEU A 12 -18.84 18.04 6.52
CA LEU A 12 -20.00 17.61 5.76
C LEU A 12 -21.32 18.21 6.29
N GLY A 13 -21.43 18.39 7.59
CA GLY A 13 -22.66 18.90 8.22
C GLY A 13 -23.89 18.11 7.77
N THR A 14 -24.82 18.77 7.10
CA THR A 14 -26.05 18.17 6.57
C THR A 14 -25.92 17.61 5.15
N THR A 15 -24.74 17.71 4.52
CA THR A 15 -24.52 17.24 3.14
C THR A 15 -24.67 15.72 3.07
N ARG A 16 -25.57 15.24 2.23
CA ARG A 16 -25.88 13.80 2.04
C ARG A 16 -25.57 13.28 0.65
N SER A 17 -25.09 14.14 -0.25
CA SER A 17 -24.73 13.75 -1.61
C SER A 17 -23.51 14.54 -2.10
N ALA A 18 -22.66 13.90 -2.87
CA ALA A 18 -21.56 14.53 -3.58
C ALA A 18 -21.98 14.74 -5.04
N ARG A 19 -21.85 15.98 -5.55
CA ARG A 19 -22.00 16.25 -6.98
C ARG A 19 -20.63 16.36 -7.60
N VAL A 20 -20.29 15.43 -8.47
CA VAL A 20 -19.00 15.36 -9.15
C VAL A 20 -19.15 15.85 -10.59
N LEU A 21 -18.12 16.53 -11.12
CA LEU A 21 -18.11 17.03 -12.49
C LEU A 21 -17.87 15.92 -13.51
N PHE A 22 -17.12 14.90 -13.12
CA PHE A 22 -16.80 13.75 -13.95
C PHE A 22 -16.98 12.46 -13.15
N PHE A 23 -17.67 11.50 -13.74
CA PHE A 23 -17.87 10.17 -13.17
C PHE A 23 -17.27 9.13 -14.11
N PRO A 24 -16.24 8.38 -13.69
CA PRO A 24 -15.48 7.49 -14.59
C PRO A 24 -16.19 6.17 -14.93
N GLY A 25 -17.43 5.99 -14.50
CA GLY A 25 -18.15 4.73 -14.64
C GLY A 25 -19.19 4.75 -15.74
N GLU A 26 -18.83 4.47 -17.00
CA GLU A 26 -19.81 4.20 -18.06
C GLU A 26 -20.70 2.98 -17.73
N ASN A 27 -20.21 2.07 -16.87
CA ASN A 27 -20.90 0.84 -16.47
C ASN A 27 -21.24 0.81 -14.97
N ALA A 28 -21.34 1.95 -14.31
CA ALA A 28 -21.68 2.00 -12.89
C ALA A 28 -23.08 1.41 -12.62
N GLN A 29 -23.15 0.51 -11.66
CA GLN A 29 -24.39 -0.15 -11.27
C GLN A 29 -24.86 0.32 -9.89
N LYS A 30 -26.15 0.12 -9.63
CA LYS A 30 -26.69 0.38 -8.31
C LYS A 30 -26.05 -0.57 -7.28
N GLY A 31 -25.40 0.00 -6.27
CA GLY A 31 -24.68 -0.76 -5.25
C GLY A 31 -23.15 -0.61 -5.34
N ASP A 32 -22.63 -0.13 -6.47
CA ASP A 32 -21.21 0.19 -6.58
C ASP A 32 -20.82 1.29 -5.60
N ARG A 33 -19.64 1.13 -5.00
CA ARG A 33 -19.10 2.06 -4.03
C ARG A 33 -17.92 2.81 -4.59
N TYR A 34 -17.81 4.06 -4.21
CA TYR A 34 -16.77 4.95 -4.67
C TYR A 34 -16.19 5.75 -3.50
N LEU A 35 -14.87 5.87 -3.49
CA LEU A 35 -14.17 6.82 -2.64
C LEU A 35 -14.12 8.16 -3.37
N VAL A 36 -14.47 9.23 -2.68
CA VAL A 36 -14.40 10.59 -3.19
C VAL A 36 -13.74 11.50 -2.15
N HIS A 37 -12.86 12.37 -2.62
CA HIS A 37 -12.23 13.39 -1.80
C HIS A 37 -12.88 14.75 -2.07
N GLY A 38 -13.11 15.54 -1.01
CA GLY A 38 -13.66 16.89 -1.10
C GLY A 38 -12.66 17.92 -0.59
N ASN A 39 -12.40 18.95 -1.39
CA ASN A 39 -11.65 20.13 -0.98
C ASN A 39 -12.60 21.25 -0.59
N LEU A 40 -12.35 21.87 0.56
CA LEU A 40 -13.10 23.05 0.97
C LEU A 40 -12.53 24.27 0.24
N VAL A 41 -13.33 24.87 -0.64
CA VAL A 41 -12.96 26.03 -1.43
C VAL A 41 -13.94 27.18 -1.20
N GLU A 42 -13.51 28.41 -1.42
CA GLU A 42 -14.43 29.56 -1.48
C GLU A 42 -15.16 29.55 -2.81
N ASN A 43 -16.45 29.92 -2.80
CA ASN A 43 -17.20 30.09 -4.03
C ASN A 43 -16.66 31.30 -4.83
N ASP A 44 -17.03 31.41 -6.10
CA ASP A 44 -16.56 32.47 -7.02
C ASP A 44 -16.84 33.91 -6.50
N ALA A 45 -17.79 34.05 -5.60
CA ALA A 45 -18.12 35.35 -4.97
C ALA A 45 -17.31 35.58 -3.67
N GLY A 46 -16.50 34.63 -3.20
CA GLY A 46 -15.75 34.73 -1.95
C GLY A 46 -16.60 34.79 -0.67
N THR A 47 -17.90 34.49 -0.78
CA THR A 47 -18.89 34.69 0.31
C THR A 47 -19.22 33.42 1.07
N GLN A 48 -18.93 32.26 0.50
CA GLN A 48 -19.31 30.97 1.08
C GLN A 48 -18.29 29.89 0.77
N ARG A 49 -18.00 29.04 1.74
CA ARG A 49 -17.20 27.84 1.52
C ARG A 49 -18.07 26.69 1.01
N VAL A 50 -17.61 26.05 -0.06
CA VAL A 50 -18.28 24.91 -0.71
C VAL A 50 -17.32 23.73 -0.81
N ILE A 51 -17.86 22.51 -0.85
CA ILE A 51 -17.05 21.31 -1.04
C ILE A 51 -16.94 21.05 -2.54
N GLN A 52 -15.74 21.17 -3.07
CA GLN A 52 -15.41 20.75 -4.43
C GLN A 52 -14.96 19.28 -4.40
N TRP A 53 -15.75 18.41 -5.01
CA TRP A 53 -15.48 16.99 -5.04
C TRP A 53 -14.55 16.60 -6.19
N THR A 54 -13.57 15.73 -5.90
CA THR A 54 -12.70 15.14 -6.92
C THR A 54 -13.40 14.01 -7.66
N THR A 55 -12.75 13.50 -8.71
CA THR A 55 -13.21 12.32 -9.45
C THR A 55 -13.33 11.12 -8.51
N PRO A 56 -14.48 10.43 -8.47
CA PRO A 56 -14.67 9.24 -7.67
C PRO A 56 -13.75 8.09 -8.13
N ILE A 57 -13.28 7.30 -7.19
CA ILE A 57 -12.47 6.09 -7.43
C ILE A 57 -13.31 4.90 -6.98
N ALA A 58 -13.55 3.93 -7.89
CA ALA A 58 -14.24 2.70 -7.53
C ALA A 58 -13.46 1.97 -6.42
N ILE A 59 -14.16 1.52 -5.39
CA ILE A 59 -13.57 0.90 -4.21
C ILE A 59 -14.28 -0.42 -3.88
N SER A 60 -13.49 -1.49 -3.70
CA SER A 60 -13.99 -2.79 -3.29
C SER A 60 -14.30 -2.85 -1.79
N PRO A 61 -15.06 -3.84 -1.32
CA PRO A 61 -15.23 -4.10 0.10
C PRO A 61 -13.89 -4.34 0.82
N ALA A 62 -12.96 -5.05 0.20
CA ALA A 62 -11.62 -5.30 0.75
C ALA A 62 -10.83 -3.99 0.91
N ALA A 63 -10.92 -3.09 -0.07
CA ALA A 63 -10.27 -1.79 0.00
C ALA A 63 -10.89 -0.87 1.07
N ILE A 64 -12.21 -0.95 1.29
CA ILE A 64 -12.88 -0.24 2.38
C ILE A 64 -12.37 -0.76 3.74
N GLU A 65 -12.31 -2.08 3.91
CA GLU A 65 -11.82 -2.72 5.14
C GLU A 65 -10.38 -2.32 5.42
N TYR A 66 -9.49 -2.43 4.42
CA TYR A 66 -8.10 -2.00 4.52
C TYR A 66 -7.98 -0.54 4.92
N THR A 67 -8.70 0.35 4.24
CA THR A 67 -8.67 1.79 4.53
C THR A 67 -9.09 2.07 5.96
N ASN A 68 -10.17 1.45 6.44
CA ASN A 68 -10.63 1.61 7.82
C ASN A 68 -9.60 1.11 8.83
N LYS A 69 -8.95 -0.04 8.59
CA LYS A 69 -7.86 -0.56 9.43
C LYS A 69 -6.69 0.43 9.47
N MET A 70 -6.23 0.89 8.32
CA MET A 70 -5.10 1.80 8.22
C MET A 70 -5.36 3.17 8.86
N LEU A 71 -6.60 3.65 8.83
CA LEU A 71 -7.00 4.92 9.46
C LEU A 71 -7.16 4.82 10.99
N ALA A 72 -7.46 3.64 11.51
CA ALA A 72 -7.52 3.38 12.95
C ALA A 72 -6.12 3.28 13.58
N LEU A 73 -5.08 3.09 12.78
CA LEU A 73 -3.69 2.99 13.23
C LEU A 73 -3.01 4.37 13.26
N PRO A 74 -1.94 4.53 14.05
CA PRO A 74 -1.08 5.70 14.00
C PRO A 74 -0.60 5.98 12.56
N PRO A 75 -0.30 7.23 12.20
CA PRO A 75 0.12 7.60 10.84
C PRO A 75 1.44 6.95 10.42
N THR A 76 2.25 6.50 11.38
CA THR A 76 3.53 5.79 11.18
C THR A 76 3.71 4.74 12.27
N GLY A 77 4.60 3.79 12.06
CA GLY A 77 5.00 2.85 13.12
C GLY A 77 4.84 1.37 12.73
N LEU A 78 5.21 0.50 13.67
CA LEU A 78 5.26 -0.94 13.45
C LEU A 78 3.88 -1.55 13.16
N GLU A 79 2.85 -1.15 13.90
CA GLU A 79 1.49 -1.70 13.77
C GLU A 79 0.95 -1.50 12.35
N ARG A 80 1.28 -0.35 11.76
CA ARG A 80 0.91 -0.02 10.40
C ARG A 80 1.58 -0.94 9.38
N LEU A 81 2.87 -1.23 9.55
CA LEU A 81 3.60 -2.16 8.70
C LEU A 81 3.12 -3.61 8.87
N VAL A 82 2.82 -4.02 10.10
CA VAL A 82 2.23 -5.34 10.38
C VAL A 82 0.88 -5.50 9.67
N CYS A 83 0.06 -4.46 9.65
CA CYS A 83 -1.18 -4.46 8.89
C CYS A 83 -0.92 -4.50 7.38
N ALA A 84 -0.03 -3.64 6.86
CA ALA A 84 0.24 -3.50 5.44
C ALA A 84 0.86 -4.77 4.82
N LYS A 85 1.70 -5.54 5.57
CA LYS A 85 2.37 -6.74 5.04
C LYS A 85 1.40 -7.77 4.45
N ASP A 86 0.21 -7.92 5.05
CA ASP A 86 -0.79 -8.89 4.62
C ASP A 86 -1.42 -8.52 3.26
N TYR A 87 -1.27 -7.26 2.85
CA TYR A 87 -1.79 -6.74 1.58
C TYR A 87 -0.75 -6.65 0.47
N LEU A 88 0.53 -6.93 0.75
CA LEU A 88 1.58 -6.98 -0.28
C LEU A 88 1.30 -8.02 -1.37
N THR A 89 0.51 -9.04 -1.07
CA THR A 89 0.09 -10.10 -2.00
C THR A 89 -1.36 -10.00 -2.44
N SER A 90 -2.05 -8.91 -2.10
CA SER A 90 -3.44 -8.70 -2.49
C SER A 90 -3.63 -8.85 -4.01
N PRO A 91 -4.70 -9.49 -4.50
CA PRO A 91 -5.03 -9.49 -5.92
C PRO A 91 -5.34 -8.08 -6.44
N GLU A 92 -5.76 -7.17 -5.58
CA GLU A 92 -6.05 -5.79 -5.95
C GLU A 92 -4.78 -4.95 -6.04
N LYS A 93 -4.50 -4.40 -7.24
CA LYS A 93 -3.31 -3.59 -7.50
C LYS A 93 -3.22 -2.36 -6.58
N MET A 94 -4.36 -1.74 -6.26
CA MET A 94 -4.41 -0.54 -5.41
C MET A 94 -3.92 -0.88 -4.00
N LEU A 95 -4.41 -1.97 -3.41
CA LEU A 95 -4.01 -2.42 -2.08
C LEU A 95 -2.54 -2.81 -2.02
N ARG A 96 -2.06 -3.58 -3.02
CA ARG A 96 -0.63 -3.93 -3.10
C ARG A 96 0.26 -2.72 -3.17
N ARG A 97 -0.14 -1.72 -3.97
CA ARG A 97 0.66 -0.49 -4.14
C ARG A 97 0.70 0.32 -2.86
N ASP A 98 -0.45 0.54 -2.21
CA ASP A 98 -0.51 1.30 -0.96
C ASP A 98 0.28 0.59 0.14
N ALA A 99 0.13 -0.73 0.27
CA ALA A 99 0.94 -1.54 1.18
C ALA A 99 2.44 -1.39 0.90
N PHE A 100 2.87 -1.47 -0.36
CA PHE A 100 4.26 -1.25 -0.75
C PHE A 100 4.76 0.15 -0.37
N ASP A 101 3.95 1.18 -0.61
CA ASP A 101 4.29 2.57 -0.30
C ASP A 101 4.43 2.80 1.22
N GLU A 102 3.69 2.06 2.07
CA GLU A 102 3.87 2.10 3.52
C GLU A 102 5.27 1.61 3.95
N PHE A 103 5.77 0.54 3.32
CA PHE A 103 7.14 0.08 3.56
C PHE A 103 8.18 1.07 3.06
N GLY A 104 7.95 1.69 1.89
CA GLY A 104 8.86 2.69 1.32
C GLY A 104 8.99 3.97 2.15
N LYS A 105 7.97 4.31 2.93
CA LYS A 105 7.96 5.48 3.83
C LYS A 105 8.55 5.19 5.21
N ALA A 106 8.66 3.91 5.59
CA ALA A 106 9.03 3.53 6.94
C ALA A 106 10.53 3.74 7.20
N PRO A 107 10.92 4.29 8.36
CA PRO A 107 12.31 4.30 8.79
C PRO A 107 12.86 2.87 8.93
N PHE A 108 14.13 2.66 8.60
CA PHE A 108 14.77 1.35 8.63
C PHE A 108 14.69 0.68 10.02
N GLU A 109 14.85 1.47 11.10
CA GLU A 109 14.70 0.96 12.47
C GLU A 109 13.29 0.42 12.77
N THR A 110 12.27 0.91 12.07
CA THR A 110 10.91 0.38 12.18
C THR A 110 10.76 -0.90 11.40
N LEU A 111 11.40 -1.01 10.24
CA LEU A 111 11.44 -2.25 9.45
C LEU A 111 12.13 -3.39 10.23
N LEU A 112 13.23 -3.12 10.94
CA LEU A 112 13.91 -4.13 11.78
C LEU A 112 12.98 -4.73 12.85
N LYS A 113 12.04 -3.96 13.37
CA LYS A 113 11.06 -4.46 14.37
C LYS A 113 10.03 -5.42 13.79
N LEU A 114 9.97 -5.56 12.45
CA LEU A 114 9.09 -6.54 11.79
C LEU A 114 9.56 -7.98 11.94
N LYS A 115 10.82 -8.23 12.33
CA LYS A 115 11.39 -9.58 12.40
C LYS A 115 10.45 -10.64 12.99
N PRO A 116 9.78 -10.43 14.15
CA PRO A 116 8.89 -11.42 14.73
C PRO A 116 7.56 -11.62 13.97
N TYR A 117 7.27 -10.79 12.99
CA TYR A 117 6.04 -10.82 12.19
C TYR A 117 6.27 -11.31 10.76
N LEU A 118 7.51 -11.63 10.40
CA LEU A 118 7.89 -12.09 9.07
C LEU A 118 8.21 -13.60 9.12
N ASP A 119 7.86 -14.28 8.04
CA ASP A 119 8.20 -15.66 7.79
C ASP A 119 9.20 -15.70 6.63
N ALA A 120 10.43 -16.18 6.90
CA ALA A 120 11.50 -16.21 5.90
C ALA A 120 11.17 -17.10 4.71
N ASP A 121 10.49 -18.23 4.92
CA ASP A 121 10.12 -19.15 3.86
C ASP A 121 9.09 -18.50 2.92
N LEU A 122 8.07 -17.82 3.47
CA LEU A 122 7.12 -17.08 2.68
C LEU A 122 7.76 -15.91 1.91
N VAL A 123 8.75 -15.24 2.50
CA VAL A 123 9.49 -14.16 1.83
C VAL A 123 10.31 -14.73 0.66
N LEU A 124 10.99 -15.87 0.85
CA LEU A 124 11.74 -16.56 -0.21
C LEU A 124 10.82 -16.98 -1.36
N ASP A 125 9.68 -17.59 -1.05
CA ASP A 125 8.68 -17.96 -2.07
C ASP A 125 8.26 -16.76 -2.93
N ARG A 126 8.13 -15.57 -2.33
CA ARG A 126 7.79 -14.35 -3.06
C ARG A 126 8.94 -13.82 -3.92
N ILE A 127 10.18 -14.00 -3.48
CA ILE A 127 11.36 -13.66 -4.28
C ILE A 127 11.44 -14.55 -5.52
N GLU A 128 11.09 -15.84 -5.39
CA GLU A 128 11.17 -16.83 -6.46
C GLU A 128 9.97 -16.83 -7.42
N ASP A 129 8.82 -16.29 -6.98
CA ASP A 129 7.62 -16.20 -7.81
C ASP A 129 7.90 -15.34 -9.07
N PRO A 130 7.79 -15.90 -10.29
CA PRO A 130 8.02 -15.17 -11.54
C PRO A 130 7.03 -14.01 -11.75
N ASN A 131 5.87 -14.04 -11.09
CA ASN A 131 4.87 -12.98 -11.16
C ASN A 131 5.16 -11.81 -10.22
N THR A 132 6.14 -11.94 -9.33
CA THR A 132 6.57 -10.86 -8.45
C THR A 132 7.30 -9.79 -9.27
N SER A 133 6.76 -8.56 -9.26
CA SER A 133 7.37 -7.44 -9.96
C SER A 133 8.75 -7.11 -9.38
N GLU A 134 9.62 -6.50 -10.20
CA GLU A 134 10.99 -6.13 -9.81
C GLU A 134 11.03 -5.31 -8.51
N ASN A 135 10.18 -4.29 -8.40
CA ASN A 135 10.13 -3.44 -7.20
C ASN A 135 9.68 -4.22 -5.95
N MET A 136 8.69 -5.10 -6.10
CA MET A 136 8.26 -5.97 -5.00
C MET A 136 9.36 -6.94 -4.59
N ARG A 137 10.10 -7.49 -5.55
CA ARG A 137 11.22 -8.39 -5.28
C ARG A 137 12.33 -7.69 -4.50
N LYS A 138 12.65 -6.44 -4.84
CA LYS A 138 13.59 -5.61 -4.04
C LYS A 138 13.12 -5.42 -2.59
N LEU A 139 11.83 -5.17 -2.38
CA LEU A 139 11.25 -5.10 -1.05
C LEU A 139 11.41 -6.44 -0.31
N TYR A 140 11.08 -7.57 -0.96
CA TYR A 140 11.22 -8.88 -0.33
C TYR A 140 12.66 -9.23 0.01
N TYR A 141 13.66 -8.83 -0.78
CA TYR A 141 15.06 -8.94 -0.37
C TYR A 141 15.36 -8.11 0.88
N THR A 142 14.83 -6.90 0.98
CA THR A 142 14.97 -6.08 2.20
C THR A 142 14.32 -6.75 3.41
N LEU A 143 13.15 -7.37 3.25
CA LEU A 143 12.49 -8.12 4.32
C LEU A 143 13.27 -9.38 4.69
N LEU A 144 13.87 -10.08 3.72
CA LEU A 144 14.72 -11.23 3.97
C LEU A 144 15.97 -10.87 4.77
N CYS A 145 16.56 -9.68 4.56
CA CYS A 145 17.66 -9.16 5.41
C CYS A 145 17.26 -9.10 6.90
N ILE A 146 15.97 -8.89 7.17
CA ILE A 146 15.46 -8.71 8.53
C ILE A 146 15.14 -10.07 9.18
N CYS A 147 14.54 -10.99 8.43
CA CYS A 147 14.03 -12.27 8.95
C CYS A 147 14.84 -13.50 8.51
N GLY A 148 15.78 -13.34 7.57
CA GLY A 148 16.57 -14.44 7.02
C GLY A 148 17.39 -15.19 8.06
N ARG A 149 17.72 -16.42 7.72
CA ARG A 149 18.49 -17.36 8.56
C ARG A 149 19.85 -17.66 7.89
N PRO A 150 20.86 -18.11 8.64
CA PRO A 150 22.13 -18.53 8.06
C PRO A 150 21.98 -19.58 6.94
N ASP A 151 20.98 -20.44 7.04
CA ASP A 151 20.69 -21.47 6.04
C ASP A 151 20.18 -20.92 4.70
N ASP A 152 19.74 -19.65 4.66
CA ASP A 152 19.29 -18.98 3.44
C ASP A 152 20.47 -18.40 2.62
N LEU A 153 21.69 -18.32 3.20
CA LEU A 153 22.87 -17.74 2.55
C LEU A 153 23.26 -18.40 1.21
N PRO A 154 23.22 -19.76 1.06
CA PRO A 154 23.49 -20.39 -0.23
C PRO A 154 22.53 -19.93 -1.34
N THR A 155 21.25 -19.83 -1.02
CA THR A 155 20.21 -19.33 -1.94
C THR A 155 20.50 -17.89 -2.34
N MET A 156 20.85 -17.03 -1.39
CA MET A 156 21.22 -15.64 -1.65
C MET A 156 22.43 -15.52 -2.57
N LYS A 157 23.45 -16.35 -2.37
CA LYS A 157 24.63 -16.40 -3.22
C LYS A 157 24.29 -16.77 -4.67
N THR A 158 23.40 -17.73 -4.84
CA THR A 158 22.90 -18.13 -6.17
C THR A 158 22.16 -16.98 -6.82
N LYS A 159 21.27 -16.30 -6.11
CA LYS A 159 20.53 -15.13 -6.61
C LYS A 159 21.45 -13.96 -7.01
N MET A 160 22.53 -13.73 -6.26
CA MET A 160 23.54 -12.75 -6.66
C MET A 160 24.22 -13.08 -8.00
N GLN A 161 24.47 -14.36 -8.25
CA GLN A 161 25.07 -14.82 -9.50
C GLN A 161 24.09 -14.69 -10.67
N GLU A 162 22.83 -15.06 -10.49
CA GLU A 162 21.75 -14.89 -11.46
C GLU A 162 21.58 -13.43 -11.83
N GLU A 163 21.56 -12.52 -10.86
CA GLU A 163 21.42 -11.08 -11.05
C GLU A 163 22.58 -10.46 -11.83
N LYS A 164 23.80 -11.01 -11.70
CA LYS A 164 24.96 -10.58 -12.54
C LYS A 164 24.81 -10.98 -13.99
N LEU A 165 24.14 -12.09 -14.27
CA LEU A 165 23.93 -12.60 -15.62
C LEU A 165 22.73 -11.95 -16.30
N GLN A 166 21.68 -11.67 -15.54
CA GLN A 166 20.44 -11.05 -16.00
C GLN A 166 20.00 -9.95 -15.02
N PRO A 167 20.55 -8.73 -15.15
CA PRO A 167 20.29 -7.67 -14.18
C PRO A 167 18.82 -7.26 -14.13
N THR A 168 18.19 -7.36 -12.95
CA THR A 168 16.85 -6.84 -12.66
C THR A 168 16.91 -5.59 -11.78
N GLY A 169 18.13 -5.13 -11.44
CA GLY A 169 18.34 -4.00 -10.54
C GLY A 169 18.18 -4.33 -9.04
N ALA A 170 18.03 -5.61 -8.68
CA ALA A 170 17.91 -6.05 -7.29
C ALA A 170 19.26 -6.28 -6.60
N LEU A 171 20.37 -6.24 -7.32
CA LEU A 171 21.71 -6.63 -6.83
C LEU A 171 22.09 -5.93 -5.52
N SER A 172 21.83 -4.62 -5.40
CA SER A 172 22.15 -3.86 -4.19
C SER A 172 21.38 -4.37 -2.96
N ALA A 173 20.10 -4.69 -3.12
CA ALA A 173 19.27 -5.24 -2.05
C ALA A 173 19.74 -6.64 -1.66
N ILE A 174 20.12 -7.48 -2.63
CA ILE A 174 20.65 -8.83 -2.38
C ILE A 174 21.98 -8.75 -1.64
N ILE A 175 22.90 -7.88 -2.06
CA ILE A 175 24.20 -7.68 -1.39
C ILE A 175 23.99 -7.20 0.04
N ALA A 176 23.11 -6.21 0.27
CA ALA A 176 22.81 -5.72 1.61
C ALA A 176 22.28 -6.85 2.51
N CYS A 177 21.41 -7.70 1.97
CA CYS A 177 20.88 -8.86 2.67
C CYS A 177 21.98 -9.89 3.01
N TYR A 178 22.90 -10.18 2.07
CA TYR A 178 23.97 -11.16 2.27
C TYR A 178 24.99 -10.73 3.33
N LEU A 179 25.17 -9.41 3.52
CA LEU A 179 26.16 -8.83 4.44
C LEU A 179 25.58 -8.52 5.84
N SER A 180 24.27 -8.59 6.03
CA SER A 180 23.60 -8.34 7.32
C SER A 180 23.46 -9.58 8.17
#